data_bd098f79236359c70a704b89d5a4f266
#
_entry.id   bd098f79236359c70a704b89d5a4f266
#
_cell.length_a   1.000
_cell.length_b   1.000
_cell.length_c   1.000
_cell.angle_alpha   90.00
_cell.angle_beta   90.00
_cell.angle_gamma   90.00
#
_symmetry.space_group_name_H-M   'P 1'
#
loop_
_entity.id
_entity.type
_entity.pdbx_description
1 polymer ?
#
loop_
_entity_poly.entity_id
_entity_poly.type
_entity_poly.pdbx_seq_one_letter_code
_entity_poly.pdbx_strand_id
1 'polypeptide(L)'
;MTETTQTETLGFQTEVKQLLQLMIHSLYSNKEIFLRELVSNAADAADKLRFEALTQPALLEGDSELRVRVSFDPAAHTITIEDNGIGMSRAEAIAHLGTIAKSGTGDFLRQLSGDQKKDSQLIGQFGVGFYSAFIVADEVEVTSRRAGLAAGEGVRWSSRGEGDFDVATVDKAERGTRIVLHLKDGEHDFADGWRLRSILKKYSDHIGLPIQMPKEGGEEGAAVDWETVNRASALWTRPRTEISDAEYTEFYKHVAHDHSDPLAWSHNKVEGKLEYTSLLYVPGRAPFDLYHRDAPKGLKLYVQRVFVMDQAEQFLPLYLRFIKGVVDSNDLSLNVSREILQSGPVIDSMKAALTKRSLDMLEKLAADKPEQYATFWKEFGQVLKEGPAEDYNNREKVAGLLRFASTRGDGDAQSVSLADYLGRMTEGQDKIYYLTGESYSQVRNSPHLEVFRKKGVEVLLLTDRIDEWLMGYLTDFDGKGFVDIARGDLDLGALETEADKQEQEAAAKDKQGLVERLKTVLGDDVAEVRVSHRLTDSPAVLAIGEQDLGLQMRQILEASGQKVPDSKPVLEINPGHPLIAKLDAEADGTRFDDLGRVLFDQAALAAGDSLKDPGAYVARLNKLLLELSA
;
A
#
# COMPACT_ATOMS: atom_id res chain seq x y z
N MET A 1 -12.03 -39.34 55.54
CA MET A 1 -13.25 -39.23 54.74
C MET A 1 -12.94 -38.29 53.59
N THR A 2 -12.71 -38.84 52.43
CA THR A 2 -12.46 -38.05 51.20
C THR A 2 -13.82 -37.65 50.63
N GLU A 3 -14.15 -36.36 50.72
CA GLU A 3 -15.32 -35.80 50.03
C GLU A 3 -15.09 -35.92 48.54
N THR A 4 -15.85 -36.77 47.90
CA THR A 4 -15.94 -36.87 46.43
C THR A 4 -16.76 -35.67 45.97
N THR A 5 -16.10 -34.65 45.43
CA THR A 5 -16.75 -33.54 44.77
C THR A 5 -17.46 -34.09 43.51
N GLN A 6 -18.78 -34.13 43.55
CA GLN A 6 -19.58 -34.44 42.35
C GLN A 6 -19.51 -33.25 41.38
N THR A 7 -18.85 -33.42 40.24
CA THR A 7 -18.82 -32.41 39.20
C THR A 7 -20.02 -32.66 38.28
N GLU A 8 -20.93 -31.72 38.17
CA GLU A 8 -22.05 -31.73 37.22
C GLU A 8 -21.72 -30.85 36.04
N THR A 9 -21.86 -31.39 34.82
CA THR A 9 -21.65 -30.64 33.57
C THR A 9 -23.01 -30.15 33.07
N LEU A 10 -23.22 -28.82 33.09
CA LEU A 10 -24.43 -28.17 32.62
C LEU A 10 -24.15 -27.52 31.25
N GLY A 11 -25.14 -27.58 30.34
CA GLY A 11 -25.09 -26.88 29.05
C GLY A 11 -25.48 -25.42 29.18
N PHE A 12 -24.86 -24.55 28.36
CA PHE A 12 -25.27 -23.14 28.25
C PHE A 12 -26.69 -23.04 27.68
N GLN A 13 -27.49 -22.13 28.23
CA GLN A 13 -28.81 -21.76 27.71
C GLN A 13 -28.70 -20.43 26.96
N THR A 14 -29.51 -20.22 25.92
CA THR A 14 -29.44 -19.06 25.04
C THR A 14 -30.77 -18.29 25.06
N GLU A 15 -30.68 -16.98 25.31
CA GLU A 15 -31.74 -16.02 25.09
C GLU A 15 -31.77 -15.62 23.61
N VAL A 16 -32.59 -16.29 22.79
CA VAL A 16 -32.63 -16.17 21.31
C VAL A 16 -32.89 -14.73 20.86
N LYS A 17 -33.81 -14.02 21.50
CA LYS A 17 -34.14 -12.63 21.18
C LYS A 17 -32.96 -11.69 21.38
N GLN A 18 -32.24 -11.83 22.49
CA GLN A 18 -31.05 -10.99 22.78
C GLN A 18 -29.90 -11.32 21.82
N LEU A 19 -29.70 -12.60 21.49
CA LEU A 19 -28.69 -13.01 20.54
C LEU A 19 -28.97 -12.43 19.14
N LEU A 20 -30.20 -12.49 18.66
CA LEU A 20 -30.61 -11.88 17.40
C LEU A 20 -30.38 -10.36 17.40
N GLN A 21 -30.75 -9.67 18.47
CA GLN A 21 -30.51 -8.23 18.58
C GLN A 21 -29.03 -7.87 18.57
N LEU A 22 -28.19 -8.63 19.26
CA LEU A 22 -26.74 -8.46 19.22
C LEU A 22 -26.18 -8.69 17.81
N MET A 23 -26.67 -9.69 17.11
CA MET A 23 -26.27 -9.98 15.72
C MET A 23 -26.70 -8.87 14.76
N ILE A 24 -27.94 -8.38 14.88
CA ILE A 24 -28.48 -7.34 14.02
C ILE A 24 -27.76 -6.00 14.23
N HIS A 25 -27.44 -5.63 15.49
CA HIS A 25 -26.94 -4.29 15.83
C HIS A 25 -25.42 -4.21 16.03
N SER A 26 -24.73 -5.33 16.25
CA SER A 26 -23.31 -5.31 16.62
C SER A 26 -22.39 -6.00 15.61
N LEU A 27 -22.89 -6.88 14.75
CA LEU A 27 -22.07 -7.60 13.79
C LEU A 27 -21.68 -6.78 12.57
N TYR A 28 -22.54 -5.87 12.15
CA TYR A 28 -22.38 -5.15 10.90
C TYR A 28 -22.32 -3.65 11.13
N SER A 29 -21.25 -3.02 10.65
CA SER A 29 -21.05 -1.57 10.74
C SER A 29 -21.82 -0.80 9.65
N ASN A 30 -22.09 -1.45 8.50
CA ASN A 30 -22.78 -0.87 7.36
C ASN A 30 -24.09 -1.61 7.04
N LYS A 31 -25.21 -0.87 7.00
CA LYS A 31 -26.52 -1.42 6.72
C LYS A 31 -26.67 -2.02 5.31
N GLU A 32 -25.94 -1.50 4.32
CA GLU A 32 -25.97 -1.98 2.92
C GLU A 32 -25.65 -3.49 2.78
N ILE A 33 -24.99 -4.06 3.78
CA ILE A 33 -24.57 -5.46 3.81
C ILE A 33 -25.76 -6.43 3.72
N PHE A 34 -26.97 -6.02 4.14
CA PHE A 34 -28.15 -6.89 4.00
C PHE A 34 -28.34 -7.38 2.57
N LEU A 35 -28.18 -6.49 1.59
CA LEU A 35 -28.38 -6.86 0.18
C LEU A 35 -27.24 -7.73 -0.33
N ARG A 36 -26.00 -7.46 0.08
CA ARG A 36 -24.84 -8.32 -0.21
C ARG A 36 -25.07 -9.76 0.26
N GLU A 37 -25.49 -9.95 1.51
CA GLU A 37 -25.70 -11.28 2.08
C GLU A 37 -26.86 -12.03 1.42
N LEU A 38 -27.98 -11.35 1.16
CA LEU A 38 -29.14 -11.99 0.52
C LEU A 38 -28.85 -12.38 -0.93
N VAL A 39 -28.15 -11.52 -1.69
CA VAL A 39 -27.74 -11.83 -3.07
C VAL A 39 -26.69 -12.95 -3.09
N SER A 40 -25.78 -12.98 -2.12
CA SER A 40 -24.81 -14.07 -1.97
C SER A 40 -25.49 -15.41 -1.68
N ASN A 41 -26.52 -15.42 -0.82
CA ASN A 41 -27.31 -16.62 -0.53
C ASN A 41 -28.09 -17.09 -1.77
N ALA A 42 -28.62 -16.16 -2.57
CA ALA A 42 -29.30 -16.47 -3.84
C ALA A 42 -28.31 -17.08 -4.86
N ALA A 43 -27.07 -16.56 -4.93
CA ALA A 43 -26.01 -17.13 -5.76
C ALA A 43 -25.63 -18.54 -5.31
N ASP A 44 -25.48 -18.77 -4.01
CA ASP A 44 -25.24 -20.11 -3.45
C ASP A 44 -26.37 -21.10 -3.80
N ALA A 45 -27.62 -20.65 -3.76
CA ALA A 45 -28.76 -21.47 -4.13
C ALA A 45 -28.75 -21.86 -5.62
N ALA A 46 -28.34 -20.96 -6.49
CA ALA A 46 -28.16 -21.20 -7.92
C ALA A 46 -26.99 -22.17 -8.19
N ASP A 47 -25.86 -22.02 -7.51
CA ASP A 47 -24.71 -22.91 -7.67
C ASP A 47 -25.01 -24.33 -7.14
N LYS A 48 -25.76 -24.47 -6.04
CA LYS A 48 -26.24 -25.76 -5.57
C LYS A 48 -27.12 -26.43 -6.61
N LEU A 49 -28.06 -25.70 -7.21
CA LEU A 49 -28.91 -26.25 -8.28
C LEU A 49 -28.07 -26.69 -9.47
N ARG A 50 -27.08 -25.85 -9.89
CA ARG A 50 -26.19 -26.18 -11.00
C ARG A 50 -25.44 -27.48 -10.73
N PHE A 51 -24.94 -27.65 -9.50
CA PHE A 51 -24.22 -28.84 -9.08
C PHE A 51 -25.14 -30.10 -9.04
N GLU A 52 -26.32 -30.02 -8.39
CA GLU A 52 -27.24 -31.15 -8.31
C GLU A 52 -27.78 -31.52 -9.71
N ALA A 53 -27.98 -30.53 -10.58
CA ALA A 53 -28.47 -30.75 -11.96
C ALA A 53 -27.43 -31.48 -12.86
N LEU A 54 -26.15 -31.52 -12.51
CA LEU A 54 -25.16 -32.35 -13.22
C LEU A 54 -25.52 -33.83 -13.19
N THR A 55 -26.13 -34.30 -12.10
CA THR A 55 -26.60 -35.68 -11.94
C THR A 55 -28.07 -35.84 -12.19
N GLN A 56 -28.85 -34.78 -12.00
CA GLN A 56 -30.31 -34.76 -12.13
C GLN A 56 -30.82 -33.56 -12.96
N PRO A 57 -30.63 -33.56 -14.29
CA PRO A 57 -30.98 -32.40 -15.14
C PRO A 57 -32.44 -31.96 -15.04
N ALA A 58 -33.35 -32.87 -14.63
CA ALA A 58 -34.78 -32.58 -14.43
C ALA A 58 -35.03 -31.50 -13.36
N LEU A 59 -34.09 -31.27 -12.42
CA LEU A 59 -34.20 -30.22 -11.40
C LEU A 59 -34.22 -28.81 -11.99
N LEU A 60 -33.72 -28.63 -13.22
CA LEU A 60 -33.80 -27.33 -13.92
C LEU A 60 -35.24 -26.98 -14.36
N GLU A 61 -36.18 -27.90 -14.35
CA GLU A 61 -37.61 -27.68 -14.65
C GLU A 61 -37.87 -26.88 -15.94
N GLY A 62 -36.97 -27.00 -16.94
CA GLY A 62 -37.04 -26.27 -18.21
C GLY A 62 -36.52 -24.85 -18.20
N ASP A 63 -36.10 -24.30 -17.05
CA ASP A 63 -35.45 -23.00 -16.92
C ASP A 63 -33.97 -23.16 -16.51
N SER A 64 -33.06 -23.16 -17.47
CA SER A 64 -31.62 -23.29 -17.28
C SER A 64 -30.91 -21.94 -17.06
N GLU A 65 -31.58 -20.81 -17.28
CA GLU A 65 -31.01 -19.48 -17.10
C GLU A 65 -31.14 -19.05 -15.64
N LEU A 66 -30.08 -19.33 -14.85
CA LEU A 66 -30.05 -18.96 -13.45
C LEU A 66 -29.84 -17.44 -13.30
N ARG A 67 -30.59 -16.83 -12.40
CA ARG A 67 -30.58 -15.37 -12.18
C ARG A 67 -31.07 -15.01 -10.78
N VAL A 68 -30.75 -13.80 -10.38
CA VAL A 68 -31.30 -13.12 -9.21
C VAL A 68 -32.08 -11.90 -9.68
N ARG A 69 -33.26 -11.66 -9.15
CA ARG A 69 -34.04 -10.45 -9.39
C ARG A 69 -34.21 -9.66 -8.12
N VAL A 70 -33.96 -8.34 -8.22
CA VAL A 70 -34.18 -7.40 -7.13
C VAL A 70 -35.19 -6.37 -7.59
N SER A 71 -36.28 -6.22 -6.86
CA SER A 71 -37.31 -5.21 -7.11
C SER A 71 -37.68 -4.50 -5.82
N PHE A 72 -38.40 -3.40 -5.93
CA PHE A 72 -38.82 -2.61 -4.79
C PHE A 72 -40.16 -1.95 -5.07
N ASP A 73 -40.88 -1.66 -4.01
CA ASP A 73 -42.13 -0.92 -4.05
C ASP A 73 -42.02 0.24 -3.02
N PRO A 74 -41.86 1.51 -3.50
CA PRO A 74 -41.75 2.65 -2.61
C PRO A 74 -43.06 2.92 -1.83
N ALA A 75 -44.23 2.58 -2.38
CA ALA A 75 -45.50 2.84 -1.72
C ALA A 75 -45.81 1.80 -0.62
N ALA A 76 -45.40 0.56 -0.84
CA ALA A 76 -45.52 -0.52 0.15
C ALA A 76 -44.29 -0.56 1.09
N HIS A 77 -43.25 0.25 0.85
CA HIS A 77 -41.99 0.22 1.58
C HIS A 77 -41.33 -1.16 1.63
N THR A 78 -41.32 -1.85 0.49
CA THR A 78 -40.79 -3.22 0.41
C THR A 78 -39.65 -3.34 -0.58
N ILE A 79 -38.72 -4.27 -0.30
CA ILE A 79 -37.73 -4.78 -1.24
C ILE A 79 -37.95 -6.27 -1.42
N THR A 80 -37.92 -6.74 -2.66
CA THR A 80 -38.05 -8.15 -3.00
C THR A 80 -36.78 -8.66 -3.66
N ILE A 81 -36.21 -9.74 -3.14
CA ILE A 81 -35.09 -10.47 -3.73
C ILE A 81 -35.57 -11.86 -4.11
N GLU A 82 -35.40 -12.27 -5.36
CA GLU A 82 -35.90 -13.54 -5.90
C GLU A 82 -34.81 -14.26 -6.68
N ASP A 83 -34.60 -15.54 -6.42
CA ASP A 83 -33.74 -16.45 -7.18
C ASP A 83 -34.57 -17.61 -7.78
N ASN A 84 -34.07 -18.16 -8.89
CA ASN A 84 -34.56 -19.40 -9.48
C ASN A 84 -33.62 -20.58 -9.22
N GLY A 85 -32.92 -20.56 -8.07
CA GLY A 85 -32.01 -21.59 -7.61
C GLY A 85 -32.70 -22.85 -7.09
N ILE A 86 -32.01 -23.61 -6.24
CA ILE A 86 -32.47 -24.91 -5.72
C ILE A 86 -33.74 -24.80 -4.86
N GLY A 87 -33.96 -23.65 -4.20
CA GLY A 87 -35.07 -23.46 -3.27
C GLY A 87 -34.94 -24.29 -1.99
N MET A 88 -36.04 -24.30 -1.20
CA MET A 88 -36.09 -25.02 0.07
C MET A 88 -37.43 -25.77 0.18
N SER A 89 -37.40 -27.00 0.72
CA SER A 89 -38.54 -27.70 1.25
C SER A 89 -38.97 -27.10 2.60
N ARG A 90 -40.19 -27.45 3.08
CA ARG A 90 -40.68 -27.00 4.39
C ARG A 90 -39.71 -27.39 5.54
N ALA A 91 -39.17 -28.61 5.49
CA ALA A 91 -38.23 -29.07 6.52
C ALA A 91 -36.92 -28.30 6.49
N GLU A 92 -36.39 -27.99 5.31
CA GLU A 92 -35.17 -27.20 5.13
C GLU A 92 -35.38 -25.74 5.56
N ALA A 93 -36.52 -25.11 5.23
CA ALA A 93 -36.85 -23.76 5.66
C ALA A 93 -36.90 -23.66 7.20
N ILE A 94 -37.54 -24.59 7.89
CA ILE A 94 -37.55 -24.64 9.36
C ILE A 94 -36.13 -24.84 9.90
N ALA A 95 -35.34 -25.74 9.32
CA ALA A 95 -34.00 -26.07 9.80
C ALA A 95 -32.97 -24.95 9.57
N HIS A 96 -33.03 -24.24 8.43
CA HIS A 96 -32.02 -23.25 8.03
C HIS A 96 -32.41 -21.84 8.41
N LEU A 97 -33.68 -21.45 8.34
CA LEU A 97 -34.16 -20.11 8.69
C LEU A 97 -34.59 -20.01 10.16
N GLY A 98 -34.95 -21.14 10.78
CA GLY A 98 -35.35 -21.21 12.18
C GLY A 98 -34.23 -21.53 13.17
N THR A 99 -32.99 -21.75 12.71
CA THR A 99 -31.87 -22.05 13.58
C THR A 99 -30.74 -21.08 13.30
N ILE A 100 -30.41 -20.25 14.28
CA ILE A 100 -29.31 -19.26 14.20
C ILE A 100 -27.96 -19.98 14.06
N ALA A 101 -27.08 -19.45 13.19
CA ALA A 101 -25.76 -19.99 12.88
C ALA A 101 -25.78 -21.42 12.27
N LYS A 102 -26.88 -21.82 11.68
CA LYS A 102 -26.97 -23.06 10.88
C LYS A 102 -26.95 -22.72 9.40
N SER A 103 -25.91 -23.18 8.70
CA SER A 103 -25.75 -22.92 7.28
C SER A 103 -26.07 -24.15 6.44
N GLY A 104 -27.09 -24.06 5.60
CA GLY A 104 -27.38 -25.09 4.58
C GLY A 104 -26.26 -25.18 3.52
N THR A 105 -25.52 -24.11 3.30
CA THR A 105 -24.29 -24.08 2.48
C THR A 105 -23.16 -24.83 3.16
N GLY A 106 -22.96 -24.62 4.46
CA GLY A 106 -21.98 -25.36 5.25
C GLY A 106 -22.28 -26.86 5.32
N ASP A 107 -23.57 -27.26 5.42
CA ASP A 107 -23.99 -28.67 5.38
C ASP A 107 -23.69 -29.29 4.02
N PHE A 108 -23.97 -28.58 2.94
CA PHE A 108 -23.70 -29.02 1.58
C PHE A 108 -22.18 -29.18 1.33
N LEU A 109 -21.36 -28.22 1.73
CA LEU A 109 -19.89 -28.28 1.61
C LEU A 109 -19.28 -29.46 2.37
N ARG A 110 -19.89 -29.90 3.47
CA ARG A 110 -19.44 -31.09 4.22
C ARG A 110 -19.73 -32.40 3.48
N GLN A 111 -20.72 -32.43 2.60
CA GLN A 111 -21.08 -33.59 1.79
C GLN A 111 -20.23 -33.74 0.54
N LEU A 112 -19.60 -32.63 0.08
CA LEU A 112 -18.69 -32.64 -1.07
C LEU A 112 -17.32 -33.23 -0.69
N SER A 113 -16.72 -34.01 -1.58
CA SER A 113 -15.41 -34.63 -1.40
C SER A 113 -14.37 -34.12 -2.39
N GLY A 114 -13.12 -34.00 -1.95
CA GLY A 114 -11.97 -33.74 -2.79
C GLY A 114 -12.08 -32.49 -3.66
N ASP A 115 -11.94 -32.66 -4.97
CA ASP A 115 -11.92 -31.57 -5.95
C ASP A 115 -13.27 -30.86 -6.08
N GLN A 116 -14.39 -31.57 -5.84
CA GLN A 116 -15.74 -30.98 -5.86
C GLN A 116 -15.91 -29.85 -4.84
N LYS A 117 -15.27 -29.97 -3.67
CA LYS A 117 -15.29 -28.93 -2.64
C LYS A 117 -14.51 -27.69 -3.08
N LYS A 118 -13.43 -27.88 -3.83
CA LYS A 118 -12.60 -26.78 -4.37
C LYS A 118 -13.31 -26.05 -5.49
N ASP A 119 -14.04 -26.76 -6.32
CA ASP A 119 -14.80 -26.19 -7.45
C ASP A 119 -16.08 -25.47 -7.02
N SER A 120 -16.53 -25.66 -5.77
CA SER A 120 -17.71 -25.01 -5.25
C SER A 120 -17.40 -23.58 -4.79
N GLN A 121 -18.08 -22.59 -5.37
CA GLN A 121 -17.90 -21.16 -5.07
C GLN A 121 -18.93 -20.65 -4.05
N LEU A 122 -19.23 -21.45 -3.02
CA LEU A 122 -20.28 -21.18 -2.05
C LEU A 122 -19.82 -20.28 -0.91
N ILE A 123 -20.51 -19.18 -0.68
CA ILE A 123 -20.10 -18.06 0.18
C ILE A 123 -20.69 -18.17 1.59
N GLY A 124 -21.95 -18.58 1.73
CA GLY A 124 -22.77 -18.53 2.94
C GLY A 124 -22.45 -19.58 4.00
N GLN A 125 -21.22 -19.66 4.52
CA GLN A 125 -20.77 -20.72 5.42
C GLN A 125 -21.22 -20.55 6.89
N PHE A 126 -21.45 -19.32 7.37
CA PHE A 126 -21.68 -19.01 8.79
C PHE A 126 -23.15 -19.16 9.24
N GLY A 127 -24.12 -19.14 8.33
CA GLY A 127 -25.54 -19.25 8.66
C GLY A 127 -26.11 -18.04 9.41
N VAL A 128 -25.47 -16.88 9.32
CA VAL A 128 -25.90 -15.63 9.97
C VAL A 128 -26.25 -14.53 8.98
N GLY A 129 -25.78 -14.61 7.74
CA GLY A 129 -25.96 -13.58 6.71
C GLY A 129 -27.44 -13.27 6.42
N PHE A 130 -28.34 -14.27 6.47
CA PHE A 130 -29.77 -14.06 6.28
C PHE A 130 -30.38 -13.07 7.28
N TYR A 131 -29.94 -13.12 8.55
CA TYR A 131 -30.49 -12.25 9.60
C TYR A 131 -30.08 -10.77 9.44
N SER A 132 -29.13 -10.45 8.55
CA SER A 132 -28.82 -9.06 8.18
C SER A 132 -30.03 -8.34 7.57
N ALA A 133 -31.01 -9.07 7.03
CA ALA A 133 -32.28 -8.52 6.56
C ALA A 133 -32.99 -7.68 7.63
N PHE A 134 -32.91 -8.10 8.89
CA PHE A 134 -33.54 -7.41 10.02
C PHE A 134 -32.81 -6.12 10.44
N ILE A 135 -31.70 -5.78 9.83
CA ILE A 135 -31.06 -4.46 9.99
C ILE A 135 -32.00 -3.38 9.45
N VAL A 136 -32.61 -3.64 8.27
CA VAL A 136 -33.42 -2.68 7.54
C VAL A 136 -34.93 -3.01 7.54
N ALA A 137 -35.30 -4.27 7.85
CA ALA A 137 -36.67 -4.73 7.85
C ALA A 137 -37.20 -5.05 9.25
N ASP A 138 -38.45 -4.73 9.53
CA ASP A 138 -39.18 -5.13 10.74
C ASP A 138 -39.95 -6.43 10.56
N GLU A 139 -40.22 -6.85 9.31
CA GLU A 139 -40.76 -8.13 8.97
C GLU A 139 -40.12 -8.69 7.69
N VAL A 140 -39.79 -9.97 7.69
CA VAL A 140 -39.20 -10.69 6.56
C VAL A 140 -40.08 -11.87 6.21
N GLU A 141 -40.57 -11.92 4.96
CA GLU A 141 -41.27 -13.06 4.41
C GLU A 141 -40.39 -13.82 3.42
N VAL A 142 -40.34 -15.14 3.52
CA VAL A 142 -39.65 -16.04 2.59
C VAL A 142 -40.62 -17.04 2.00
N THR A 143 -40.80 -17.00 0.69
CA THR A 143 -41.57 -18.00 -0.03
C THR A 143 -40.63 -18.84 -0.89
N SER A 144 -40.57 -20.15 -0.66
CA SER A 144 -39.64 -21.04 -1.35
C SER A 144 -40.30 -22.35 -1.78
N ARG A 145 -39.79 -22.91 -2.89
CA ARG A 145 -40.09 -24.29 -3.32
C ARG A 145 -38.78 -24.93 -3.82
N ARG A 146 -38.44 -26.06 -3.22
CA ARG A 146 -37.29 -26.83 -3.66
C ARG A 146 -37.52 -27.40 -5.05
N ALA A 147 -36.50 -27.38 -5.90
CA ALA A 147 -36.52 -28.02 -7.21
C ALA A 147 -36.89 -29.50 -7.10
N GLY A 148 -37.76 -29.95 -7.99
CA GLY A 148 -38.30 -31.33 -8.01
C GLY A 148 -39.53 -31.58 -7.13
N LEU A 149 -39.96 -30.62 -6.28
CA LEU A 149 -41.21 -30.71 -5.54
C LEU A 149 -42.38 -30.16 -6.37
N ALA A 150 -43.59 -30.64 -6.09
CA ALA A 150 -44.81 -30.16 -6.74
C ALA A 150 -45.15 -28.71 -6.34
N ALA A 151 -45.88 -27.97 -7.17
CA ALA A 151 -46.27 -26.58 -6.93
C ALA A 151 -46.96 -26.36 -5.57
N GLY A 152 -47.81 -27.29 -5.14
CA GLY A 152 -48.51 -27.25 -3.85
C GLY A 152 -47.64 -27.57 -2.62
N GLU A 153 -46.35 -27.87 -2.80
CA GLU A 153 -45.41 -28.16 -1.72
C GLU A 153 -44.48 -26.96 -1.41
N GLY A 154 -44.83 -25.76 -1.87
CA GLY A 154 -44.15 -24.53 -1.49
C GLY A 154 -44.31 -24.22 -0.01
N VAL A 155 -43.37 -23.47 0.53
CA VAL A 155 -43.35 -23.04 1.92
C VAL A 155 -43.29 -21.51 2.00
N ARG A 156 -44.09 -20.94 2.90
CA ARG A 156 -43.94 -19.55 3.36
C ARG A 156 -43.45 -19.55 4.79
N TRP A 157 -42.39 -18.85 5.03
CA TRP A 157 -41.83 -18.57 6.36
C TRP A 157 -41.88 -17.06 6.57
N SER A 158 -42.28 -16.60 7.76
CA SER A 158 -42.24 -15.18 8.12
C SER A 158 -41.82 -14.97 9.56
N SER A 159 -41.13 -13.88 9.84
CA SER A 159 -40.70 -13.50 11.19
C SER A 159 -40.48 -11.98 11.29
N ARG A 160 -40.62 -11.48 12.52
CA ARG A 160 -40.27 -10.10 12.89
C ARG A 160 -38.91 -10.00 13.62
N GLY A 161 -38.15 -11.09 13.63
CA GLY A 161 -36.83 -11.08 14.31
C GLY A 161 -36.91 -11.05 15.83
N GLU A 162 -38.08 -11.40 16.42
CA GLU A 162 -38.32 -11.38 17.87
C GLU A 162 -38.13 -12.74 18.55
N GLY A 163 -37.66 -13.74 17.80
CA GLY A 163 -37.35 -15.07 18.34
C GLY A 163 -38.32 -16.16 17.94
N ASP A 164 -39.43 -15.83 17.30
CA ASP A 164 -40.41 -16.71 16.72
C ASP A 164 -40.57 -16.49 15.22
N PHE A 165 -41.20 -17.46 14.56
CA PHE A 165 -41.51 -17.45 13.14
C PHE A 165 -42.72 -18.31 12.80
N ASP A 166 -43.44 -17.92 11.77
CA ASP A 166 -44.58 -18.64 11.24
C ASP A 166 -44.17 -19.45 10.00
N VAL A 167 -44.75 -20.65 9.82
CA VAL A 167 -44.50 -21.49 8.66
C VAL A 167 -45.84 -22.04 8.12
N ALA A 168 -46.11 -21.78 6.85
CA ALA A 168 -47.29 -22.29 6.14
C ALA A 168 -46.88 -23.00 4.84
N THR A 169 -47.65 -23.97 4.42
CA THR A 169 -47.56 -24.55 3.07
C THR A 169 -48.38 -23.68 2.12
N VAL A 170 -47.79 -23.35 0.96
CA VAL A 170 -48.39 -22.46 -0.04
C VAL A 170 -48.16 -23.00 -1.45
N ASP A 171 -48.99 -22.57 -2.38
CA ASP A 171 -48.76 -22.85 -3.80
C ASP A 171 -47.67 -21.92 -4.35
N LYS A 172 -46.59 -22.49 -4.92
CA LYS A 172 -45.56 -21.80 -5.64
C LYS A 172 -45.20 -22.55 -6.92
N ALA A 173 -45.59 -21.99 -8.06
CA ALA A 173 -45.44 -22.64 -9.36
C ALA A 173 -43.97 -22.85 -9.75
N GLU A 174 -43.10 -21.88 -9.48
CA GLU A 174 -41.71 -21.89 -9.87
C GLU A 174 -40.81 -22.34 -8.70
N ARG A 175 -39.70 -23.04 -8.99
CA ARG A 175 -38.67 -23.34 -8.01
C ARG A 175 -37.95 -22.07 -7.57
N GLY A 176 -37.13 -22.17 -6.52
CA GLY A 176 -36.30 -21.07 -6.01
C GLY A 176 -36.93 -20.37 -4.82
N THR A 177 -36.38 -19.24 -4.45
CA THR A 177 -36.71 -18.50 -3.23
C THR A 177 -37.05 -17.05 -3.53
N ARG A 178 -38.10 -16.53 -2.92
CA ARG A 178 -38.49 -15.12 -2.92
C ARG A 178 -38.49 -14.62 -1.50
N ILE A 179 -37.76 -13.53 -1.25
CA ILE A 179 -37.64 -12.85 0.04
C ILE A 179 -38.25 -11.47 -0.11
N VAL A 180 -39.21 -11.12 0.74
CA VAL A 180 -39.79 -9.78 0.83
C VAL A 180 -39.41 -9.16 2.16
N LEU A 181 -38.81 -7.99 2.10
CA LEU A 181 -38.39 -7.17 3.25
C LEU A 181 -39.42 -6.04 3.42
N HIS A 182 -40.12 -5.99 4.54
CA HIS A 182 -40.91 -4.83 4.94
C HIS A 182 -40.00 -3.89 5.72
N LEU A 183 -39.75 -2.72 5.15
CA LEU A 183 -38.71 -1.79 5.68
C LEU A 183 -39.22 -1.10 6.94
N LYS A 184 -38.31 -0.95 7.92
CA LYS A 184 -38.52 -0.20 9.15
C LYS A 184 -38.79 1.28 8.87
N ASP A 185 -39.53 1.91 9.78
CA ASP A 185 -39.56 3.39 9.82
C ASP A 185 -38.12 3.95 9.88
N GLY A 186 -37.81 4.88 8.98
CA GLY A 186 -36.47 5.47 8.84
C GLY A 186 -35.50 4.72 7.91
N GLU A 187 -35.89 3.55 7.34
CA GLU A 187 -35.11 2.81 6.34
C GLU A 187 -35.76 2.79 4.95
N HIS A 188 -36.84 3.52 4.76
CA HIS A 188 -37.60 3.58 3.49
C HIS A 188 -36.77 4.07 2.31
N ASP A 189 -35.69 4.80 2.56
CA ASP A 189 -34.71 5.23 1.55
C ASP A 189 -34.05 4.07 0.79
N PHE A 190 -34.09 2.85 1.32
CA PHE A 190 -33.60 1.67 0.60
C PHE A 190 -34.56 1.21 -0.49
N ALA A 191 -35.85 1.59 -0.46
CA ALA A 191 -36.80 1.31 -1.53
C ALA A 191 -36.62 2.28 -2.72
N ASP A 192 -35.40 2.47 -3.18
CA ASP A 192 -34.96 3.35 -4.26
C ASP A 192 -34.10 2.63 -5.27
N GLY A 193 -34.46 2.75 -6.57
CA GLY A 193 -33.78 2.03 -7.65
C GLY A 193 -32.32 2.40 -7.83
N TRP A 194 -31.98 3.68 -7.72
CA TRP A 194 -30.60 4.14 -7.86
C TRP A 194 -29.73 3.62 -6.70
N ARG A 195 -30.27 3.69 -5.47
CA ARG A 195 -29.56 3.22 -4.28
C ARG A 195 -29.31 1.71 -4.35
N LEU A 196 -30.32 0.91 -4.69
CA LEU A 196 -30.16 -0.54 -4.84
C LEU A 196 -29.17 -0.91 -5.94
N ARG A 197 -29.22 -0.24 -7.12
CA ARG A 197 -28.22 -0.44 -8.18
C ARG A 197 -26.80 -0.12 -7.71
N SER A 198 -26.62 0.97 -6.95
CA SER A 198 -25.33 1.36 -6.40
C SER A 198 -24.78 0.29 -5.45
N ILE A 199 -25.60 -0.24 -4.55
CA ILE A 199 -25.23 -1.32 -3.62
C ILE A 199 -24.87 -2.61 -4.39
N LEU A 200 -25.68 -3.00 -5.37
CA LEU A 200 -25.43 -4.19 -6.18
C LEU A 200 -24.12 -4.07 -6.97
N LYS A 201 -23.87 -2.92 -7.58
CA LYS A 201 -22.58 -2.64 -8.25
C LYS A 201 -21.40 -2.70 -7.30
N LYS A 202 -21.53 -2.17 -6.09
CA LYS A 202 -20.45 -2.15 -5.11
C LYS A 202 -20.09 -3.55 -4.62
N TYR A 203 -21.07 -4.35 -4.24
CA TYR A 203 -20.82 -5.62 -3.54
C TYR A 203 -20.94 -6.87 -4.41
N SER A 204 -21.71 -6.83 -5.49
CA SER A 204 -22.14 -8.00 -6.25
C SER A 204 -21.89 -7.91 -7.75
N ASP A 205 -21.11 -6.91 -8.22
CA ASP A 205 -20.87 -6.67 -9.66
C ASP A 205 -20.25 -7.87 -10.38
N HIS A 206 -19.44 -8.64 -9.67
CA HIS A 206 -18.67 -9.76 -10.21
C HIS A 206 -19.20 -11.17 -9.85
N ILE A 207 -20.33 -11.25 -9.17
CA ILE A 207 -21.01 -12.54 -8.93
C ILE A 207 -21.34 -13.19 -10.26
N GLY A 208 -21.04 -14.48 -10.41
CA GLY A 208 -21.17 -15.24 -11.67
C GLY A 208 -22.61 -15.52 -12.13
N LEU A 209 -23.56 -14.68 -11.74
CA LEU A 209 -24.96 -14.73 -12.11
C LEU A 209 -25.46 -13.34 -12.51
N PRO A 210 -26.36 -13.23 -13.52
CA PRO A 210 -27.03 -11.98 -13.82
C PRO A 210 -27.96 -11.59 -12.66
N ILE A 211 -27.76 -10.37 -12.15
CA ILE A 211 -28.67 -9.70 -11.22
C ILE A 211 -29.51 -8.73 -12.04
N GLN A 212 -30.83 -8.93 -12.00
CA GLN A 212 -31.78 -8.17 -12.79
C GLN A 212 -32.60 -7.24 -11.90
N MET A 213 -32.81 -6.01 -12.38
CA MET A 213 -33.75 -5.06 -11.78
C MET A 213 -34.74 -4.55 -12.83
N PRO A 214 -35.93 -4.06 -12.41
CA PRO A 214 -36.84 -3.40 -13.32
C PRO A 214 -36.16 -2.21 -14.02
N LYS A 215 -36.37 -2.07 -15.33
CA LYS A 215 -35.99 -0.88 -16.08
C LYS A 215 -36.76 0.33 -15.57
N GLU A 216 -36.06 1.47 -15.49
CA GLU A 216 -36.68 2.74 -15.14
C GLU A 216 -37.58 3.23 -16.29
N GLY A 217 -38.76 3.78 -15.93
CA GLY A 217 -39.68 4.39 -16.89
C GLY A 217 -40.66 3.42 -17.55
N GLY A 218 -40.88 2.19 -17.01
CA GLY A 218 -41.94 1.29 -17.45
C GLY A 218 -43.32 1.87 -17.21
N GLU A 219 -44.29 1.61 -18.14
CA GLU A 219 -45.68 2.03 -18.00
C GLU A 219 -46.37 1.24 -16.85
N GLU A 220 -47.11 1.96 -16.03
CA GLU A 220 -47.87 1.37 -14.91
C GLU A 220 -48.86 0.32 -15.44
N GLY A 221 -48.73 -0.94 -15.00
CA GLY A 221 -49.56 -2.04 -15.46
C GLY A 221 -49.05 -2.85 -16.65
N ALA A 222 -47.91 -2.46 -17.26
CA ALA A 222 -47.21 -3.28 -18.26
C ALA A 222 -46.42 -4.42 -17.62
N ALA A 223 -46.09 -5.46 -18.40
CA ALA A 223 -45.16 -6.49 -17.95
C ALA A 223 -43.80 -5.85 -17.60
N VAL A 224 -43.24 -6.24 -16.44
CA VAL A 224 -41.95 -5.71 -15.97
C VAL A 224 -40.85 -6.07 -16.96
N ASP A 225 -40.22 -5.06 -17.58
CA ASP A 225 -39.02 -5.25 -18.39
C ASP A 225 -37.79 -5.28 -17.45
N TRP A 226 -37.00 -6.36 -17.52
CA TRP A 226 -35.87 -6.60 -16.65
C TRP A 226 -34.55 -6.25 -17.35
N GLU A 227 -33.66 -5.57 -16.67
CA GLU A 227 -32.29 -5.31 -17.15
C GLU A 227 -31.24 -5.88 -16.18
N THR A 228 -30.16 -6.40 -16.72
CA THR A 228 -29.02 -6.86 -15.92
C THR A 228 -28.22 -5.68 -15.43
N VAL A 229 -28.03 -5.56 -14.11
CA VAL A 229 -27.38 -4.40 -13.47
C VAL A 229 -25.96 -4.67 -13.00
N ASN A 230 -25.49 -5.92 -13.05
CA ASN A 230 -24.13 -6.32 -12.72
C ASN A 230 -23.38 -6.84 -13.95
N ARG A 231 -22.04 -6.93 -13.87
CA ARG A 231 -21.21 -7.47 -14.95
C ARG A 231 -21.30 -9.00 -15.08
N ALA A 232 -21.73 -9.68 -14.04
CA ALA A 232 -21.88 -11.14 -13.94
C ALA A 232 -20.60 -11.93 -14.31
N SER A 233 -19.46 -11.26 -14.35
CA SER A 233 -18.14 -11.86 -14.64
C SER A 233 -17.04 -11.10 -13.92
N ALA A 234 -16.03 -11.82 -13.48
CA ALA A 234 -14.83 -11.26 -12.88
C ALA A 234 -13.66 -11.42 -13.84
N LEU A 235 -13.09 -10.32 -14.31
CA LEU A 235 -11.97 -10.34 -15.27
C LEU A 235 -10.83 -11.21 -14.77
N TRP A 236 -10.49 -11.10 -13.48
CA TRP A 236 -9.37 -11.84 -12.88
C TRP A 236 -9.57 -13.36 -12.78
N THR A 237 -10.78 -13.88 -13.02
CA THR A 237 -11.03 -15.33 -13.05
C THR A 237 -10.82 -15.94 -14.42
N ARG A 238 -10.73 -15.12 -15.48
CA ARG A 238 -10.53 -15.57 -16.87
C ARG A 238 -9.07 -15.93 -17.12
N PRO A 239 -8.78 -16.90 -18.03
CA PRO A 239 -7.44 -17.18 -18.49
C PRO A 239 -6.77 -15.93 -19.06
N ARG A 240 -5.49 -15.69 -18.69
CA ARG A 240 -4.72 -14.50 -19.18
C ARG A 240 -4.68 -14.40 -20.71
N THR A 241 -4.66 -15.53 -21.39
CA THR A 241 -4.60 -15.61 -22.86
C THR A 241 -5.87 -15.12 -23.54
N GLU A 242 -6.96 -14.99 -22.79
CA GLU A 242 -8.26 -14.55 -23.28
C GLU A 242 -8.58 -13.10 -22.94
N ILE A 243 -7.64 -12.41 -22.27
CA ILE A 243 -7.83 -11.03 -21.82
C ILE A 243 -6.85 -10.14 -22.59
N SER A 244 -7.38 -9.15 -23.28
CA SER A 244 -6.60 -8.15 -24.01
C SER A 244 -6.05 -7.07 -23.07
N ASP A 245 -4.99 -6.39 -23.51
CA ASP A 245 -4.42 -5.25 -22.79
C ASP A 245 -5.43 -4.11 -22.59
N ALA A 246 -6.35 -3.93 -23.54
CA ALA A 246 -7.42 -2.95 -23.43
C ALA A 246 -8.40 -3.30 -22.29
N GLU A 247 -8.76 -4.59 -22.12
CA GLU A 247 -9.61 -5.03 -21.03
C GLU A 247 -8.92 -4.86 -19.67
N TYR A 248 -7.61 -5.15 -19.57
CA TYR A 248 -6.83 -4.87 -18.35
C TYR A 248 -6.81 -3.37 -18.03
N THR A 249 -6.63 -2.51 -19.01
CA THR A 249 -6.61 -1.05 -18.84
C THR A 249 -7.98 -0.51 -18.39
N GLU A 250 -9.06 -0.93 -19.04
CA GLU A 250 -10.42 -0.54 -18.66
C GLU A 250 -10.78 -1.02 -17.25
N PHE A 251 -10.37 -2.23 -16.90
CA PHE A 251 -10.58 -2.75 -15.56
C PHE A 251 -9.81 -1.94 -14.50
N TYR A 252 -8.56 -1.56 -14.80
CA TYR A 252 -7.78 -0.67 -13.93
C TYR A 252 -8.51 0.65 -13.66
N LYS A 253 -8.97 1.32 -14.73
CA LYS A 253 -9.69 2.59 -14.60
C LYS A 253 -10.93 2.47 -13.71
N HIS A 254 -11.63 1.36 -13.84
CA HIS A 254 -12.79 1.07 -12.99
C HIS A 254 -12.41 0.82 -11.53
N VAL A 255 -11.39 -0.01 -11.26
CA VAL A 255 -11.00 -0.41 -9.89
C VAL A 255 -10.29 0.70 -9.14
N ALA A 256 -9.40 1.43 -9.84
CA ALA A 256 -8.60 2.51 -9.25
C ALA A 256 -9.34 3.86 -9.22
N HIS A 257 -10.50 3.98 -9.91
CA HIS A 257 -11.18 5.26 -10.16
C HIS A 257 -10.25 6.30 -10.77
N ASP A 258 -9.38 5.84 -11.68
CA ASP A 258 -8.38 6.63 -12.37
C ASP A 258 -8.71 6.65 -13.88
N HIS A 259 -8.51 7.78 -14.52
CA HIS A 259 -8.75 7.93 -15.96
C HIS A 259 -7.48 7.74 -16.81
N SER A 260 -6.30 7.65 -16.15
CA SER A 260 -5.03 7.38 -16.83
C SER A 260 -4.83 5.89 -17.07
N ASP A 261 -3.93 5.54 -17.99
CA ASP A 261 -3.57 4.15 -18.23
C ASP A 261 -2.54 3.69 -17.17
N PRO A 262 -2.57 2.42 -16.74
CA PRO A 262 -1.55 1.87 -15.85
C PRO A 262 -0.23 1.67 -16.60
N LEU A 263 0.90 1.81 -15.90
CA LEU A 263 2.24 1.55 -16.46
C LEU A 263 2.52 0.04 -16.61
N ALA A 264 2.02 -0.74 -15.67
CA ALA A 264 2.19 -2.19 -15.67
C ALA A 264 1.07 -2.87 -14.90
N TRP A 265 0.88 -4.17 -15.18
CA TRP A 265 0.01 -5.04 -14.39
C TRP A 265 0.58 -6.45 -14.26
N SER A 266 0.11 -7.13 -13.22
CA SER A 266 0.47 -8.52 -12.93
C SER A 266 -0.77 -9.30 -12.53
N HIS A 267 -1.19 -10.23 -13.38
CA HIS A 267 -2.32 -11.12 -13.14
C HIS A 267 -1.81 -12.52 -12.76
N ASN A 268 -2.17 -12.99 -11.56
CA ASN A 268 -1.67 -14.25 -11.02
C ASN A 268 -2.76 -15.06 -10.35
N LYS A 269 -2.82 -16.33 -10.69
CA LYS A 269 -3.61 -17.35 -10.01
C LYS A 269 -2.67 -18.26 -9.21
N VAL A 270 -2.95 -18.42 -7.94
CA VAL A 270 -2.21 -19.30 -7.02
C VAL A 270 -3.13 -20.44 -6.63
N GLU A 271 -2.63 -21.65 -6.84
CA GLU A 271 -3.31 -22.91 -6.51
C GLU A 271 -2.41 -23.72 -5.57
N GLY A 272 -3.00 -24.37 -4.57
CA GLY A 272 -2.26 -25.19 -3.62
C GLY A 272 -2.83 -25.17 -2.22
N LYS A 273 -2.00 -24.90 -1.20
CA LYS A 273 -2.46 -24.75 0.19
C LYS A 273 -3.28 -23.50 0.42
N LEU A 274 -3.06 -22.48 -0.40
CA LEU A 274 -3.82 -21.23 -0.44
C LEU A 274 -4.24 -21.01 -1.88
N GLU A 275 -5.53 -20.76 -2.07
CA GLU A 275 -6.10 -20.48 -3.38
C GLU A 275 -6.56 -19.04 -3.44
N TYR A 276 -5.90 -18.26 -4.30
CA TYR A 276 -6.30 -16.89 -4.56
C TYR A 276 -5.85 -16.43 -5.95
N THR A 277 -6.58 -15.47 -6.47
CA THR A 277 -6.19 -14.72 -7.67
C THR A 277 -5.85 -13.29 -7.28
N SER A 278 -4.79 -12.74 -7.86
CA SER A 278 -4.42 -11.34 -7.71
C SER A 278 -4.23 -10.67 -9.07
N LEU A 279 -4.78 -9.48 -9.21
CA LEU A 279 -4.55 -8.60 -10.35
C LEU A 279 -4.08 -7.26 -9.81
N LEU A 280 -2.77 -7.01 -9.95
CA LEU A 280 -2.07 -5.85 -9.41
C LEU A 280 -1.71 -4.89 -10.54
N TYR A 281 -1.74 -3.59 -10.27
CA TYR A 281 -1.43 -2.53 -11.20
C TYR A 281 -0.46 -1.49 -10.61
N VAL A 282 0.42 -0.99 -11.46
CA VAL A 282 1.20 0.22 -11.20
C VAL A 282 0.47 1.37 -11.88
N PRO A 283 -0.05 2.36 -11.15
CA PRO A 283 -0.69 3.54 -11.71
C PRO A 283 0.23 4.34 -12.62
N GLY A 284 -0.35 5.05 -13.59
CA GLY A 284 0.41 5.96 -14.45
C GLY A 284 0.78 7.28 -13.79
N ARG A 285 0.10 7.62 -12.69
CA ARG A 285 0.24 8.90 -12.00
C ARG A 285 0.00 8.72 -10.50
N ALA A 286 0.74 9.47 -9.69
CA ALA A 286 0.54 9.51 -8.25
C ALA A 286 -0.77 10.24 -7.91
N PRO A 287 -1.63 9.67 -7.04
CA PRO A 287 -2.75 10.39 -6.49
C PRO A 287 -2.25 11.53 -5.59
N PHE A 288 -3.00 12.65 -5.57
CA PHE A 288 -2.60 13.86 -4.83
C PHE A 288 -2.47 13.63 -3.31
N ASP A 289 -3.14 12.62 -2.80
CA ASP A 289 -3.19 12.24 -1.38
C ASP A 289 -2.23 11.10 -1.01
N LEU A 290 -1.32 10.69 -1.92
CA LEU A 290 -0.40 9.56 -1.71
C LEU A 290 0.37 9.60 -0.38
N TYR A 291 0.69 10.82 0.09
CA TYR A 291 1.43 11.06 1.34
C TYR A 291 0.52 11.41 2.53
N HIS A 292 -0.79 11.47 2.34
CA HIS A 292 -1.71 11.72 3.43
C HIS A 292 -1.90 10.47 4.27
N ARG A 293 -1.98 10.66 5.59
CA ARG A 293 -2.14 9.54 6.53
C ARG A 293 -3.42 8.74 6.29
N ASP A 294 -4.50 9.44 5.94
CA ASP A 294 -5.85 8.89 5.76
C ASP A 294 -6.16 8.56 4.29
N ALA A 295 -5.15 8.59 3.41
CA ALA A 295 -5.34 8.21 2.01
C ALA A 295 -5.74 6.73 1.88
N PRO A 296 -6.63 6.39 0.93
CA PRO A 296 -7.00 5.00 0.67
C PRO A 296 -5.78 4.15 0.29
N LYS A 297 -5.47 3.16 1.12
CA LYS A 297 -4.32 2.26 0.96
C LYS A 297 -4.80 0.84 0.81
N GLY A 298 -4.00 0.02 0.12
CA GLY A 298 -4.27 -1.40 -0.02
C GLY A 298 -5.05 -1.78 -1.26
N LEU A 299 -5.40 -3.06 -1.30
CA LEU A 299 -6.06 -3.70 -2.43
C LEU A 299 -7.55 -3.90 -2.13
N LYS A 300 -8.37 -3.97 -3.19
CA LYS A 300 -9.75 -4.43 -3.05
C LYS A 300 -9.76 -5.92 -2.78
N LEU A 301 -10.41 -6.32 -1.71
CA LEU A 301 -10.55 -7.72 -1.35
C LEU A 301 -11.91 -8.25 -1.77
N TYR A 302 -11.86 -9.37 -2.48
CA TYR A 302 -13.00 -10.21 -2.78
C TYR A 302 -12.82 -11.59 -2.13
N VAL A 303 -13.93 -12.22 -1.79
CA VAL A 303 -13.98 -13.63 -1.41
C VAL A 303 -15.05 -14.25 -2.29
N GLN A 304 -14.59 -15.19 -3.13
CA GLN A 304 -15.47 -15.84 -4.12
C GLN A 304 -16.27 -14.84 -4.96
N ARG A 305 -15.57 -13.81 -5.47
CA ARG A 305 -16.10 -12.71 -6.31
C ARG A 305 -17.07 -11.74 -5.61
N VAL A 306 -17.34 -11.93 -4.32
CA VAL A 306 -18.10 -10.98 -3.51
C VAL A 306 -17.16 -9.97 -2.88
N PHE A 307 -17.45 -8.71 -3.06
CA PHE A 307 -16.67 -7.63 -2.47
C PHE A 307 -16.76 -7.65 -0.95
N VAL A 308 -15.60 -7.59 -0.30
CA VAL A 308 -15.45 -7.62 1.16
C VAL A 308 -15.03 -6.25 1.67
N MET A 309 -13.92 -5.72 1.18
CA MET A 309 -13.39 -4.42 1.60
C MET A 309 -12.59 -3.74 0.49
N ASP A 310 -12.53 -2.42 0.56
CA ASP A 310 -11.87 -1.57 -0.43
C ASP A 310 -10.39 -1.32 -0.12
N GLN A 311 -9.99 -1.48 1.12
CA GLN A 311 -8.66 -1.11 1.62
C GLN A 311 -8.08 -2.22 2.49
N ALA A 312 -7.67 -3.32 1.85
CA ALA A 312 -7.00 -4.41 2.54
C ALA A 312 -5.50 -4.06 2.72
N GLU A 313 -5.21 -3.18 3.68
CA GLU A 313 -3.86 -2.67 3.96
C GLU A 313 -2.89 -3.77 4.41
N GLN A 314 -3.43 -4.90 4.92
CA GLN A 314 -2.64 -6.01 5.41
C GLN A 314 -1.84 -6.73 4.32
N PHE A 315 -2.21 -6.58 3.05
CA PHE A 315 -1.62 -7.34 1.94
C PHE A 315 -0.36 -6.73 1.34
N LEU A 316 -0.07 -5.47 1.60
CA LEU A 316 1.14 -4.80 1.08
C LEU A 316 1.80 -3.94 2.16
N PRO A 317 3.14 -3.82 2.16
CA PRO A 317 3.85 -2.85 3.00
C PRO A 317 3.57 -1.42 2.53
N LEU A 318 3.78 -0.43 3.41
CA LEU A 318 3.45 0.97 3.14
C LEU A 318 4.23 1.57 1.97
N TYR A 319 5.48 1.16 1.75
CA TYR A 319 6.26 1.64 0.62
C TYR A 319 5.72 1.18 -0.75
N LEU A 320 4.76 0.24 -0.79
CA LEU A 320 4.03 -0.20 -1.98
C LEU A 320 2.57 0.29 -2.01
N ARG A 321 2.21 1.29 -1.19
CA ARG A 321 0.82 1.79 -1.08
C ARG A 321 0.24 2.37 -2.38
N PHE A 322 1.08 2.67 -3.35
CA PHE A 322 0.66 3.10 -4.68
C PHE A 322 0.10 1.96 -5.55
N ILE A 323 0.41 0.70 -5.23
CA ILE A 323 -0.13 -0.45 -5.97
C ILE A 323 -1.64 -0.52 -5.78
N LYS A 324 -2.35 -0.62 -6.89
CA LYS A 324 -3.81 -0.79 -6.94
C LYS A 324 -4.15 -2.18 -7.48
N GLY A 325 -5.38 -2.61 -7.26
CA GLY A 325 -5.83 -3.87 -7.82
C GLY A 325 -6.75 -4.66 -6.90
N VAL A 326 -6.90 -5.93 -7.23
CA VAL A 326 -7.81 -6.84 -6.53
C VAL A 326 -7.09 -8.10 -6.09
N VAL A 327 -7.56 -8.63 -4.96
CA VAL A 327 -7.25 -9.98 -4.49
C VAL A 327 -8.57 -10.68 -4.26
N ASP A 328 -8.72 -11.87 -4.84
CA ASP A 328 -9.89 -12.73 -4.64
C ASP A 328 -9.43 -14.07 -4.10
N SER A 329 -9.88 -14.45 -2.92
CA SER A 329 -9.45 -15.66 -2.24
C SER A 329 -10.63 -16.55 -1.84
N ASN A 330 -10.40 -17.86 -1.94
CA ASN A 330 -11.36 -18.87 -1.49
C ASN A 330 -11.12 -19.28 -0.02
N ASP A 331 -9.92 -19.06 0.51
CA ASP A 331 -9.44 -19.65 1.78
C ASP A 331 -9.26 -18.66 2.93
N LEU A 332 -9.61 -17.38 2.73
CA LEU A 332 -9.44 -16.39 3.78
C LEU A 332 -10.44 -16.58 4.92
N SER A 333 -9.91 -16.71 6.14
CA SER A 333 -10.70 -16.65 7.36
C SER A 333 -11.11 -15.22 7.63
N LEU A 334 -12.34 -14.89 7.27
CA LEU A 334 -12.98 -13.63 7.62
C LEU A 334 -13.67 -13.76 8.98
N ASN A 335 -13.86 -12.63 9.66
CA ASN A 335 -14.79 -12.59 10.78
C ASN A 335 -16.24 -12.85 10.29
N VAL A 336 -17.15 -13.07 11.22
CA VAL A 336 -18.54 -13.41 10.90
C VAL A 336 -19.22 -12.35 10.02
N SER A 337 -18.89 -11.06 10.22
CA SER A 337 -19.42 -9.94 9.40
C SER A 337 -18.70 -9.75 8.06
N ARG A 338 -17.58 -10.43 7.84
CA ARG A 338 -16.70 -10.25 6.66
C ARG A 338 -16.20 -8.82 6.47
N GLU A 339 -16.16 -8.00 7.52
CA GLU A 339 -15.68 -6.61 7.46
C GLU A 339 -14.23 -6.47 7.93
N ILE A 340 -13.71 -7.46 8.64
CA ILE A 340 -12.37 -7.42 9.23
C ILE A 340 -11.60 -8.67 8.84
N LEU A 341 -10.42 -8.46 8.27
CA LEU A 341 -9.41 -9.49 8.09
C LEU A 341 -8.74 -9.78 9.43
N GLN A 342 -8.79 -11.04 9.85
CA GLN A 342 -8.04 -11.47 11.02
C GLN A 342 -6.58 -11.67 10.63
N SER A 343 -5.66 -11.02 11.37
CA SER A 343 -4.22 -11.27 11.21
C SER A 343 -3.90 -12.74 11.48
N GLY A 344 -2.98 -13.30 10.68
CA GLY A 344 -2.59 -14.70 10.83
C GLY A 344 -1.65 -15.17 9.73
N PRO A 345 -1.09 -16.40 9.85
CA PRO A 345 -0.06 -16.92 8.95
C PRO A 345 -0.47 -16.93 7.46
N VAL A 346 -1.77 -17.03 7.18
CA VAL A 346 -2.32 -16.99 5.81
C VAL A 346 -2.13 -15.59 5.21
N ILE A 347 -2.51 -14.55 5.97
CA ILE A 347 -2.36 -13.15 5.54
C ILE A 347 -0.88 -12.81 5.36
N ASP A 348 -0.02 -13.22 6.30
CA ASP A 348 1.43 -12.97 6.23
C ASP A 348 2.05 -13.63 4.98
N SER A 349 1.63 -14.87 4.68
CA SER A 349 2.08 -15.57 3.47
C SER A 349 1.61 -14.87 2.19
N MET A 350 0.35 -14.41 2.15
CA MET A 350 -0.18 -13.65 1.01
C MET A 350 0.54 -12.31 0.86
N LYS A 351 0.78 -11.59 1.96
CA LYS A 351 1.54 -10.33 1.97
C LYS A 351 2.93 -10.52 1.37
N ALA A 352 3.68 -11.53 1.82
CA ALA A 352 5.01 -11.82 1.29
C ALA A 352 4.97 -12.13 -0.23
N ALA A 353 3.99 -12.93 -0.67
CA ALA A 353 3.83 -13.28 -2.08
C ALA A 353 3.42 -12.08 -2.95
N LEU A 354 2.50 -11.24 -2.48
CA LEU A 354 2.03 -10.04 -3.20
C LEU A 354 3.12 -8.97 -3.24
N THR A 355 3.86 -8.77 -2.16
CA THR A 355 5.05 -7.90 -2.11
C THR A 355 6.08 -8.34 -3.16
N LYS A 356 6.45 -9.63 -3.15
CA LYS A 356 7.39 -10.16 -4.14
C LYS A 356 6.91 -9.92 -5.57
N ARG A 357 5.64 -10.17 -5.87
CA ARG A 357 5.07 -9.96 -7.22
C ARG A 357 5.05 -8.50 -7.65
N SER A 358 4.77 -7.59 -6.72
CA SER A 358 4.84 -6.15 -6.96
C SER A 358 6.26 -5.72 -7.31
N LEU A 359 7.26 -6.21 -6.58
CA LEU A 359 8.67 -5.93 -6.87
C LEU A 359 9.12 -6.57 -8.19
N ASP A 360 8.75 -7.83 -8.47
CA ASP A 360 9.04 -8.50 -9.75
C ASP A 360 8.43 -7.73 -10.95
N MET A 361 7.23 -7.16 -10.76
CA MET A 361 6.57 -6.33 -11.78
C MET A 361 7.34 -5.04 -12.04
N LEU A 362 7.86 -4.38 -11.00
CA LEU A 362 8.69 -3.18 -11.12
C LEU A 362 10.05 -3.48 -11.76
N GLU A 363 10.70 -4.59 -11.41
CA GLU A 363 11.94 -5.04 -12.05
C GLU A 363 11.74 -5.26 -13.54
N LYS A 364 10.66 -5.96 -13.90
CA LYS A 364 10.32 -6.18 -15.29
C LYS A 364 10.02 -4.88 -16.02
N LEU A 365 9.29 -3.94 -15.40
CA LEU A 365 9.03 -2.63 -15.96
C LEU A 365 10.35 -1.86 -16.21
N ALA A 366 11.29 -1.91 -15.25
CA ALA A 366 12.59 -1.25 -15.38
C ALA A 366 13.46 -1.85 -16.51
N ALA A 367 13.42 -3.18 -16.67
CA ALA A 367 14.21 -3.88 -17.68
C ALA A 367 13.62 -3.74 -19.08
N ASP A 368 12.30 -3.95 -19.25
CA ASP A 368 11.65 -4.05 -20.54
C ASP A 368 11.19 -2.70 -21.11
N LYS A 369 10.89 -1.72 -20.21
CA LYS A 369 10.28 -0.43 -20.58
C LYS A 369 10.90 0.74 -19.77
N PRO A 370 12.18 1.06 -20.01
CA PRO A 370 12.91 2.04 -19.18
C PRO A 370 12.28 3.44 -19.17
N GLU A 371 11.65 3.89 -20.27
CA GLU A 371 10.96 5.19 -20.33
C GLU A 371 9.71 5.22 -19.42
N GLN A 372 8.96 4.12 -19.39
CA GLN A 372 7.82 4.00 -18.47
C GLN A 372 8.29 3.88 -17.02
N TYR A 373 9.44 3.22 -16.80
CA TYR A 373 10.04 3.17 -15.47
C TYR A 373 10.52 4.55 -15.00
N ALA A 374 11.05 5.38 -15.90
CA ALA A 374 11.39 6.77 -15.59
C ALA A 374 10.14 7.58 -15.17
N THR A 375 9.00 7.36 -15.85
CA THR A 375 7.71 7.93 -15.45
C THR A 375 7.29 7.44 -14.06
N PHE A 376 7.36 6.13 -13.83
CA PHE A 376 7.10 5.53 -12.53
C PHE A 376 7.98 6.14 -11.44
N TRP A 377 9.29 6.26 -11.70
CA TRP A 377 10.25 6.79 -10.73
C TRP A 377 9.94 8.22 -10.33
N LYS A 378 9.57 9.06 -11.30
CA LYS A 378 9.18 10.45 -11.04
C LYS A 378 7.97 10.56 -10.11
N GLU A 379 6.99 9.67 -10.28
CA GLU A 379 5.73 9.69 -9.53
C GLU A 379 5.84 9.00 -8.16
N PHE A 380 6.60 7.89 -8.06
CA PHE A 380 6.58 7.00 -6.89
C PHE A 380 7.96 6.74 -6.28
N GLY A 381 9.03 7.29 -6.83
CA GLY A 381 10.40 7.02 -6.39
C GLY A 381 10.63 7.35 -4.90
N GLN A 382 10.10 8.46 -4.41
CA GLN A 382 10.23 8.84 -3.01
C GLN A 382 9.53 7.85 -2.06
N VAL A 383 8.37 7.32 -2.46
CA VAL A 383 7.66 6.29 -1.67
C VAL A 383 8.44 4.98 -1.67
N LEU A 384 9.02 4.60 -2.83
CA LEU A 384 9.81 3.38 -2.92
C LEU A 384 11.09 3.44 -2.06
N LYS A 385 11.66 4.62 -1.86
CA LYS A 385 12.81 4.86 -0.97
C LYS A 385 12.53 4.55 0.51
N GLU A 386 11.26 4.44 0.92
CA GLU A 386 10.88 3.99 2.26
C GLU A 386 11.17 2.48 2.47
N GLY A 387 11.21 1.72 1.38
CA GLY A 387 11.29 0.25 1.41
C GLY A 387 12.48 -0.36 2.13
N PRO A 388 13.73 0.13 1.94
CA PRO A 388 14.90 -0.42 2.61
C PRO A 388 14.83 -0.38 4.14
N ALA A 389 14.08 0.56 4.73
CA ALA A 389 13.85 0.65 6.17
C ALA A 389 12.67 -0.21 6.65
N GLU A 390 11.62 -0.32 5.83
CA GLU A 390 10.39 -1.04 6.20
C GLU A 390 10.48 -2.55 5.97
N ASP A 391 11.22 -2.98 4.96
CA ASP A 391 11.25 -4.37 4.47
C ASP A 391 12.68 -4.89 4.35
N TYR A 392 13.22 -5.29 5.47
CA TYR A 392 14.57 -5.84 5.55
C TYR A 392 14.78 -7.05 4.62
N ASN A 393 13.76 -7.91 4.48
CA ASN A 393 13.88 -9.14 3.67
C ASN A 393 13.99 -8.86 2.17
N ASN A 394 13.43 -7.75 1.69
CA ASN A 394 13.47 -7.34 0.30
C ASN A 394 14.39 -6.13 0.06
N ARG A 395 15.19 -5.71 1.05
CA ARG A 395 16.01 -4.49 1.02
C ARG A 395 16.90 -4.42 -0.23
N GLU A 396 17.63 -5.48 -0.53
CA GLU A 396 18.52 -5.55 -1.69
C GLU A 396 17.75 -5.43 -3.01
N LYS A 397 16.60 -6.11 -3.09
CA LYS A 397 15.73 -6.04 -4.26
C LYS A 397 15.16 -4.64 -4.47
N VAL A 398 14.70 -4.00 -3.40
CA VAL A 398 14.23 -2.60 -3.46
C VAL A 398 15.37 -1.68 -3.84
N ALA A 399 16.58 -1.86 -3.27
CA ALA A 399 17.77 -1.07 -3.59
C ALA A 399 18.11 -1.10 -5.10
N GLY A 400 17.99 -2.27 -5.74
CA GLY A 400 18.18 -2.41 -7.21
C GLY A 400 17.18 -1.61 -8.05
N LEU A 401 16.00 -1.31 -7.49
CA LEU A 401 14.95 -0.52 -8.12
C LEU A 401 15.15 0.99 -7.95
N LEU A 402 15.96 1.44 -6.99
CA LEU A 402 16.17 2.87 -6.74
C LEU A 402 16.91 3.54 -7.90
N ARG A 403 16.67 4.83 -8.07
CA ARG A 403 17.36 5.69 -9.04
C ARG A 403 17.85 6.94 -8.35
N PHE A 404 19.01 7.41 -8.77
CA PHE A 404 19.68 8.56 -8.20
C PHE A 404 20.19 9.48 -9.31
N ALA A 405 20.38 10.75 -9.00
CA ALA A 405 21.25 11.61 -9.78
C ALA A 405 22.71 11.29 -9.48
N SER A 406 23.64 11.60 -10.36
CA SER A 406 25.07 11.40 -10.13
C SER A 406 25.92 12.48 -10.80
N THR A 407 27.19 12.49 -10.46
CA THR A 407 28.17 13.40 -11.09
C THR A 407 28.44 13.09 -12.57
N ARG A 408 28.05 11.91 -13.06
CA ARG A 408 28.12 11.48 -14.47
C ARG A 408 26.78 11.51 -15.18
N GLY A 409 25.69 11.84 -14.48
CA GLY A 409 24.34 11.92 -15.04
C GLY A 409 24.05 13.24 -15.76
N ASP A 410 22.94 13.27 -16.51
CA ASP A 410 22.44 14.46 -17.20
C ASP A 410 21.57 15.31 -16.26
N GLY A 411 22.16 16.35 -15.71
CA GLY A 411 21.43 17.28 -14.83
C GLY A 411 20.95 16.61 -13.53
N ASP A 412 19.78 17.05 -13.07
CA ASP A 412 19.14 16.60 -11.83
C ASP A 412 18.33 15.31 -11.99
N ALA A 413 18.30 14.72 -13.19
CA ALA A 413 17.55 13.53 -13.48
C ALA A 413 18.04 12.34 -12.64
N GLN A 414 17.13 11.77 -11.85
CA GLN A 414 17.40 10.54 -11.09
C GLN A 414 17.23 9.33 -12.02
N SER A 415 18.25 9.03 -12.82
CA SER A 415 18.23 7.95 -13.82
C SER A 415 19.22 6.83 -13.56
N VAL A 416 20.17 7.01 -12.65
CA VAL A 416 21.25 6.07 -12.35
C VAL A 416 20.77 5.01 -11.36
N SER A 417 20.80 3.74 -11.75
CA SER A 417 20.62 2.62 -10.82
C SER A 417 21.94 2.31 -10.07
N LEU A 418 21.84 1.61 -8.95
CA LEU A 418 23.04 1.13 -8.24
C LEU A 418 23.83 0.13 -9.09
N ALA A 419 23.18 -0.69 -9.89
CA ALA A 419 23.86 -1.61 -10.82
C ALA A 419 24.65 -0.85 -11.91
N ASP A 420 24.07 0.24 -12.47
CA ASP A 420 24.79 1.10 -13.42
C ASP A 420 26.00 1.77 -12.78
N TYR A 421 25.86 2.24 -11.53
CA TYR A 421 26.97 2.81 -10.79
C TYR A 421 28.09 1.78 -10.59
N LEU A 422 27.77 0.56 -10.12
CA LEU A 422 28.76 -0.50 -9.95
C LEU A 422 29.49 -0.85 -11.26
N GLY A 423 28.75 -0.91 -12.38
CA GLY A 423 29.31 -1.17 -13.71
C GLY A 423 30.29 -0.09 -14.19
N ARG A 424 30.24 1.11 -13.60
CA ARG A 424 31.10 2.25 -13.94
C ARG A 424 32.16 2.58 -12.89
N MET A 425 32.26 1.78 -11.82
CA MET A 425 33.29 1.96 -10.78
C MET A 425 34.70 1.91 -11.40
N THR A 426 35.58 2.76 -10.89
CA THR A 426 36.98 2.75 -11.34
C THR A 426 37.75 1.59 -10.72
N GLU A 427 38.83 1.17 -11.37
CA GLU A 427 39.69 0.11 -10.82
C GLU A 427 40.23 0.50 -9.43
N GLY A 428 40.11 -0.43 -8.47
CA GLY A 428 40.48 -0.20 -7.08
C GLY A 428 39.39 0.44 -6.21
N GLN A 429 38.29 0.87 -6.79
CA GLN A 429 37.13 1.39 -6.01
C GLN A 429 36.40 0.26 -5.32
N ASP A 430 36.19 0.35 -4.01
CA ASP A 430 35.51 -0.68 -3.19
C ASP A 430 34.26 -0.13 -2.47
N LYS A 431 33.96 1.16 -2.62
CA LYS A 431 32.84 1.87 -1.97
C LYS A 431 31.93 2.54 -3.00
N ILE A 432 30.67 2.71 -2.63
CA ILE A 432 29.70 3.56 -3.32
C ILE A 432 29.69 4.91 -2.64
N TYR A 433 30.13 5.95 -3.33
CA TYR A 433 30.22 7.29 -2.79
C TYR A 433 28.95 8.08 -3.05
N TYR A 434 28.46 8.80 -2.04
CA TYR A 434 27.28 9.66 -2.17
C TYR A 434 27.44 10.97 -1.41
N LEU A 435 26.66 11.96 -1.80
CA LEU A 435 26.56 13.26 -1.14
C LEU A 435 25.09 13.65 -1.01
N THR A 436 24.65 13.99 0.21
CA THR A 436 23.31 14.50 0.49
C THR A 436 23.29 16.03 0.50
N GLY A 437 22.17 16.63 0.13
CA GLY A 437 21.95 18.08 0.24
C GLY A 437 20.53 18.49 -0.15
N GLU A 438 20.20 19.77 0.03
CA GLU A 438 18.84 20.30 -0.15
C GLU A 438 18.44 20.46 -1.62
N SER A 439 19.42 20.68 -2.50
CA SER A 439 19.14 20.86 -3.92
C SER A 439 20.27 20.32 -4.79
N TYR A 440 19.93 19.96 -6.03
CA TYR A 440 20.91 19.47 -7.02
C TYR A 440 22.03 20.50 -7.28
N SER A 441 21.70 21.80 -7.37
CA SER A 441 22.71 22.84 -7.62
C SER A 441 23.72 22.95 -6.48
N GLN A 442 23.28 22.78 -5.23
CA GLN A 442 24.13 22.75 -4.05
C GLN A 442 25.09 21.55 -4.09
N VAL A 443 24.55 20.32 -4.18
CA VAL A 443 25.38 19.11 -4.12
C VAL A 443 26.32 19.02 -5.32
N ARG A 444 25.87 19.40 -6.52
CA ARG A 444 26.70 19.38 -7.73
C ARG A 444 27.93 20.32 -7.64
N ASN A 445 27.79 21.45 -6.97
CA ASN A 445 28.87 22.45 -6.84
C ASN A 445 29.62 22.31 -5.52
N SER A 446 29.36 21.30 -4.73
CA SER A 446 30.02 21.10 -3.44
C SER A 446 31.51 20.87 -3.56
N PRO A 447 32.32 21.52 -2.70
CA PRO A 447 33.76 21.27 -2.61
C PRO A 447 34.12 19.82 -2.27
N HIS A 448 33.22 19.08 -1.61
CA HIS A 448 33.47 17.68 -1.30
C HIS A 448 33.66 16.80 -2.56
N LEU A 449 33.21 17.25 -3.72
CA LEU A 449 33.34 16.53 -4.99
C LEU A 449 34.68 16.71 -5.68
N GLU A 450 35.54 17.64 -5.26
CA GLU A 450 36.73 18.06 -6.01
C GLU A 450 37.70 16.91 -6.25
N VAL A 451 38.08 16.16 -5.20
CA VAL A 451 39.00 15.02 -5.33
C VAL A 451 38.40 13.90 -6.20
N PHE A 452 37.08 13.67 -6.10
CA PHE A 452 36.39 12.64 -6.89
C PHE A 452 36.37 13.00 -8.37
N ARG A 453 36.14 14.27 -8.70
CA ARG A 453 36.27 14.78 -10.08
C ARG A 453 37.69 14.62 -10.62
N LYS A 454 38.69 14.99 -9.83
CA LYS A 454 40.11 14.85 -10.21
C LYS A 454 40.50 13.40 -10.48
N LYS A 455 39.98 12.46 -9.66
CA LYS A 455 40.26 11.02 -9.78
C LYS A 455 39.30 10.30 -10.75
N GLY A 456 38.30 11.01 -11.34
CA GLY A 456 37.32 10.44 -12.24
C GLY A 456 36.35 9.44 -11.58
N VAL A 457 36.12 9.55 -10.28
CA VAL A 457 35.22 8.71 -9.50
C VAL A 457 33.84 9.31 -9.51
N GLU A 458 32.83 8.47 -9.80
CA GLU A 458 31.42 8.86 -9.78
C GLU A 458 30.92 8.96 -8.34
N VAL A 459 30.08 9.99 -8.07
CA VAL A 459 29.41 10.18 -6.78
C VAL A 459 27.92 10.33 -7.01
N LEU A 460 27.09 9.61 -6.25
CA LEU A 460 25.65 9.76 -6.23
C LEU A 460 25.25 11.07 -5.55
N LEU A 461 24.30 11.79 -6.13
CA LEU A 461 23.81 13.08 -5.64
C LEU A 461 22.37 12.90 -5.13
N LEU A 462 22.22 12.95 -3.82
CA LEU A 462 21.00 12.63 -3.10
C LEU A 462 20.34 13.91 -2.59
N THR A 463 19.16 14.25 -3.13
CA THR A 463 18.50 15.54 -2.86
C THR A 463 17.05 15.42 -2.39
N ASP A 464 16.50 14.21 -2.30
CA ASP A 464 15.17 14.00 -1.73
C ASP A 464 15.26 14.06 -0.20
N ARG A 465 14.25 14.63 0.44
CA ARG A 465 14.19 14.74 1.91
C ARG A 465 14.33 13.41 2.65
N ILE A 466 13.96 12.31 2.01
CA ILE A 466 14.04 10.98 2.58
C ILE A 466 15.44 10.37 2.45
N ASP A 467 16.32 10.92 1.61
CA ASP A 467 17.58 10.27 1.25
C ASP A 467 18.52 10.09 2.45
N GLU A 468 18.64 11.09 3.32
CA GLU A 468 19.47 10.97 4.51
C GLU A 468 18.97 9.87 5.45
N TRP A 469 17.65 9.76 5.60
CA TRP A 469 17.02 8.67 6.36
C TRP A 469 17.22 7.32 5.67
N LEU A 470 17.05 7.26 4.34
CA LEU A 470 17.28 6.05 3.53
C LEU A 470 18.70 5.50 3.77
N MET A 471 19.71 6.37 3.72
CA MET A 471 21.12 5.96 3.88
C MET A 471 21.45 5.45 5.29
N GLY A 472 20.63 5.72 6.29
CA GLY A 472 20.70 5.11 7.61
C GLY A 472 20.37 3.62 7.62
N TYR A 473 19.62 3.13 6.62
CA TYR A 473 19.21 1.73 6.49
C TYR A 473 19.86 1.01 5.30
N LEU A 474 20.22 1.74 4.25
CA LEU A 474 20.89 1.19 3.08
C LEU A 474 22.40 1.31 3.26
N THR A 475 23.00 0.32 3.91
CA THR A 475 24.42 0.35 4.30
C THR A 475 25.37 -0.21 3.24
N ASP A 476 24.84 -1.09 2.38
CA ASP A 476 25.61 -1.77 1.33
C ASP A 476 24.69 -2.18 0.16
N PHE A 477 25.28 -2.40 -0.99
CA PHE A 477 24.64 -3.00 -2.16
C PHE A 477 25.66 -3.86 -2.92
N ASP A 478 25.31 -5.11 -3.20
CA ASP A 478 26.18 -6.11 -3.86
C ASP A 478 27.58 -6.18 -3.23
N GLY A 479 27.63 -6.18 -1.88
CA GLY A 479 28.84 -6.25 -1.09
C GLY A 479 29.70 -4.97 -1.07
N LYS A 480 29.22 -3.86 -1.66
CA LYS A 480 29.90 -2.54 -1.63
C LYS A 480 29.21 -1.62 -0.63
N GLY A 481 29.96 -1.16 0.37
CA GLY A 481 29.46 -0.23 1.38
C GLY A 481 29.28 1.18 0.82
N PHE A 482 28.29 1.90 1.37
CA PHE A 482 28.07 3.32 1.06
C PHE A 482 28.91 4.21 1.95
N VAL A 483 29.44 5.30 1.38
CA VAL A 483 30.23 6.34 2.09
C VAL A 483 29.71 7.72 1.75
N ASP A 484 29.28 8.45 2.79
CA ASP A 484 28.97 9.87 2.69
C ASP A 484 30.28 10.67 2.61
N ILE A 485 30.53 11.33 1.48
CA ILE A 485 31.76 12.04 1.23
C ILE A 485 31.87 13.36 2.02
N ALA A 486 30.80 13.83 2.64
CA ALA A 486 30.82 15.01 3.52
C ALA A 486 31.12 14.66 4.98
N ARG A 487 31.19 13.36 5.31
CA ARG A 487 31.23 12.87 6.68
C ARG A 487 32.62 12.32 7.04
N GLY A 488 33.04 12.56 8.28
CA GLY A 488 34.23 11.97 8.86
C GLY A 488 35.55 12.32 8.14
N ASP A 489 36.54 11.48 8.34
CA ASP A 489 37.78 11.52 7.58
C ASP A 489 37.64 10.69 6.30
N LEU A 490 37.98 11.28 5.16
CA LEU A 490 37.77 10.64 3.87
C LEU A 490 38.94 9.67 3.60
N ASP A 491 38.65 8.38 3.67
CA ASP A 491 39.55 7.30 3.24
C ASP A 491 39.14 6.81 1.84
N LEU A 492 39.98 7.07 0.86
CA LEU A 492 39.80 6.63 -0.52
C LEU A 492 40.43 5.25 -0.80
N GLY A 493 41.00 4.60 0.21
CA GLY A 493 41.56 3.26 0.12
C GLY A 493 42.58 3.09 -1.01
N ALA A 494 42.37 2.13 -1.90
CA ALA A 494 43.27 1.86 -3.03
C ALA A 494 43.24 2.93 -4.14
N LEU A 495 42.34 3.92 -4.06
CA LEU A 495 42.31 5.07 -4.97
C LEU A 495 43.38 6.11 -4.61
N GLU A 496 44.03 6.01 -3.43
CA GLU A 496 45.16 6.83 -3.01
C GLU A 496 46.49 6.09 -3.24
N THR A 497 47.43 6.80 -3.83
CA THR A 497 48.78 6.31 -3.99
C THR A 497 49.61 6.57 -2.71
N GLU A 498 50.70 5.82 -2.51
CA GLU A 498 51.63 6.10 -1.42
C GLU A 498 52.26 7.50 -1.52
N ALA A 499 52.38 8.05 -2.74
CA ALA A 499 52.83 9.41 -2.97
C ALA A 499 51.77 10.43 -2.46
N ASP A 500 50.47 10.20 -2.73
CA ASP A 500 49.40 11.06 -2.23
C ASP A 500 49.44 11.13 -0.68
N LYS A 501 49.58 9.99 -0.01
CA LYS A 501 49.66 9.92 1.46
C LYS A 501 50.86 10.66 2.04
N GLN A 502 52.05 10.51 1.43
CA GLN A 502 53.24 11.21 1.86
C GLN A 502 53.11 12.73 1.68
N GLU A 503 52.53 13.20 0.58
CA GLU A 503 52.24 14.61 0.34
C GLU A 503 51.28 15.19 1.37
N GLN A 504 50.22 14.45 1.71
CA GLN A 504 49.23 14.81 2.73
C GLN A 504 49.86 14.93 4.12
N GLU A 505 50.67 13.95 4.54
CA GLU A 505 51.38 13.99 5.82
C GLU A 505 52.38 15.18 5.90
N ALA A 506 53.07 15.46 4.84
CA ALA A 506 53.99 16.60 4.76
C ALA A 506 53.22 17.92 4.87
N ALA A 507 52.11 18.07 4.14
CA ALA A 507 51.26 19.26 4.18
C ALA A 507 50.64 19.48 5.57
N ALA A 508 50.21 18.41 6.24
CA ALA A 508 49.62 18.49 7.58
C ALA A 508 50.66 19.00 8.60
N LYS A 509 51.92 18.53 8.52
CA LYS A 509 53.02 19.02 9.37
C LYS A 509 53.37 20.47 9.08
N ASP A 510 53.44 20.86 7.80
CA ASP A 510 53.78 22.24 7.39
C ASP A 510 52.75 23.26 7.90
N LYS A 511 51.45 22.89 7.91
CA LYS A 511 50.34 23.77 8.28
C LYS A 511 49.89 23.65 9.73
N GLN A 512 50.56 22.89 10.57
CA GLN A 512 50.17 22.68 11.97
C GLN A 512 49.98 23.99 12.74
N GLY A 513 50.91 24.97 12.59
CA GLY A 513 50.79 26.27 13.24
C GLY A 513 49.58 27.08 12.80
N LEU A 514 49.23 27.04 11.51
CA LEU A 514 48.01 27.68 10.98
C LEU A 514 46.77 27.03 11.54
N VAL A 515 46.71 25.71 11.58
CA VAL A 515 45.58 24.92 12.12
C VAL A 515 45.33 25.30 13.59
N GLU A 516 46.36 25.38 14.42
CA GLU A 516 46.25 25.78 15.84
C GLU A 516 45.76 27.24 16.01
N ARG A 517 46.23 28.15 15.17
CA ARG A 517 45.77 29.56 15.15
C ARG A 517 44.31 29.66 14.78
N LEU A 518 43.87 28.99 13.69
CA LEU A 518 42.49 28.97 13.26
C LEU A 518 41.58 28.34 14.32
N LYS A 519 41.97 27.21 14.94
CA LYS A 519 41.22 26.61 16.04
C LYS A 519 41.03 27.57 17.21
N THR A 520 42.05 28.37 17.53
CA THR A 520 41.98 29.38 18.58
C THR A 520 40.95 30.48 18.24
N VAL A 521 40.94 30.97 16.99
CA VAL A 521 40.01 32.02 16.52
C VAL A 521 38.56 31.54 16.48
N LEU A 522 38.36 30.32 16.00
CA LEU A 522 37.01 29.75 15.83
C LEU A 522 36.45 29.14 17.12
N GLY A 523 37.33 28.74 18.05
CA GLY A 523 36.94 28.27 19.38
C GLY A 523 35.91 27.13 19.35
N ASP A 524 34.76 27.44 19.90
CA ASP A 524 33.63 26.50 20.02
C ASP A 524 32.77 26.35 18.76
N ASP A 525 32.99 27.12 17.70
CA ASP A 525 32.25 27.03 16.46
C ASP A 525 32.64 25.79 15.63
N VAL A 526 33.81 25.19 15.90
CA VAL A 526 34.32 23.99 15.24
C VAL A 526 34.75 22.94 16.25
N ALA A 527 34.58 21.66 15.93
CA ALA A 527 35.15 20.56 16.71
C ALA A 527 36.66 20.53 16.53
N GLU A 528 37.12 20.65 15.29
CA GLU A 528 38.53 20.56 14.87
C GLU A 528 38.79 21.44 13.64
N VAL A 529 40.04 21.82 13.44
CA VAL A 529 40.54 22.35 12.16
C VAL A 529 41.62 21.40 11.68
N ARG A 530 41.61 21.02 10.40
CA ARG A 530 42.61 20.10 9.83
C ARG A 530 42.90 20.41 8.37
N VAL A 531 44.00 19.86 7.86
CA VAL A 531 44.34 19.91 6.43
C VAL A 531 43.44 18.94 5.68
N SER A 532 42.88 19.38 4.56
CA SER A 532 41.96 18.61 3.74
C SER A 532 42.68 17.66 2.78
N HIS A 533 42.13 16.48 2.61
CA HIS A 533 42.52 15.51 1.59
C HIS A 533 41.54 15.50 0.39
N ARG A 534 40.45 16.23 0.49
CA ARG A 534 39.35 16.25 -0.51
C ARG A 534 39.32 17.51 -1.38
N LEU A 535 40.05 18.56 -0.98
CA LEU A 535 40.05 19.85 -1.69
C LEU A 535 41.17 19.94 -2.72
N THR A 536 40.85 20.49 -3.91
CA THR A 536 41.81 20.82 -4.96
C THR A 536 41.77 22.30 -5.35
N ASP A 537 40.57 22.89 -5.41
CA ASP A 537 40.32 24.24 -5.90
C ASP A 537 39.76 25.18 -4.83
N SER A 538 38.93 24.70 -3.92
CA SER A 538 38.33 25.51 -2.86
C SER A 538 39.32 25.72 -1.68
N PRO A 539 39.24 26.87 -0.96
CA PRO A 539 40.13 27.14 0.16
C PRO A 539 39.80 26.36 1.43
N ALA A 540 38.53 26.06 1.66
CA ALA A 540 38.05 25.34 2.84
C ALA A 540 36.69 24.68 2.61
N VAL A 541 36.39 23.71 3.46
CA VAL A 541 35.06 23.03 3.50
C VAL A 541 34.73 22.62 4.94
N LEU A 542 33.45 22.49 5.26
CA LEU A 542 32.98 21.92 6.53
C LEU A 542 32.65 20.45 6.34
N ALA A 543 33.31 19.58 7.10
CA ALA A 543 32.98 18.17 7.19
C ALA A 543 32.13 17.92 8.43
N ILE A 544 31.17 17.02 8.30
CA ILE A 544 30.25 16.58 9.37
C ILE A 544 30.98 15.52 10.20
N GLY A 545 30.83 15.54 11.52
CA GLY A 545 31.36 14.48 12.39
C GLY A 545 30.83 13.10 12.00
N GLU A 546 31.61 12.04 12.21
CA GLU A 546 31.30 10.69 11.75
C GLU A 546 29.95 10.18 12.28
N GLN A 547 29.58 10.56 13.53
CA GLN A 547 28.34 10.14 14.18
C GLN A 547 27.28 11.25 14.24
N ASP A 548 27.53 12.41 13.64
CA ASP A 548 26.62 13.55 13.70
C ASP A 548 25.47 13.39 12.68
N LEU A 549 24.35 14.03 12.97
CA LEU A 549 23.22 14.11 12.03
C LEU A 549 23.57 15.06 10.87
N GLY A 550 23.20 14.68 9.68
CA GLY A 550 23.32 15.57 8.53
C GLY A 550 22.32 16.75 8.59
N LEU A 551 22.50 17.69 7.68
CA LEU A 551 21.77 18.96 7.70
C LEU A 551 20.25 18.75 7.59
N GLN A 552 19.80 17.90 6.67
CA GLN A 552 18.37 17.67 6.44
C GLN A 552 17.68 17.00 7.65
N MET A 553 18.34 16.02 8.26
CA MET A 553 17.80 15.35 9.45
C MET A 553 17.73 16.30 10.65
N ARG A 554 18.71 17.16 10.82
CA ARG A 554 18.67 18.21 11.87
C ARG A 554 17.48 19.13 11.67
N GLN A 555 17.25 19.63 10.46
CA GLN A 555 16.12 20.50 10.14
C GLN A 555 14.76 19.82 10.37
N ILE A 556 14.64 18.53 10.02
CA ILE A 556 13.40 17.74 10.26
C ILE A 556 13.13 17.63 11.77
N LEU A 557 14.14 17.34 12.56
CA LEU A 557 14.01 17.22 14.02
C LEU A 557 13.66 18.57 14.66
N GLU A 558 14.32 19.65 14.24
CA GLU A 558 14.03 21.02 14.69
C GLU A 558 12.59 21.44 14.36
N ALA A 559 12.16 21.18 13.12
CA ALA A 559 10.78 21.46 12.67
C ALA A 559 9.73 20.65 13.46
N SER A 560 10.09 19.46 13.95
CA SER A 560 9.24 18.63 14.80
C SER A 560 9.28 19.01 16.29
N GLY A 561 10.07 20.04 16.68
CA GLY A 561 10.22 20.48 18.07
C GLY A 561 11.10 19.57 18.92
N GLN A 562 11.87 18.67 18.33
CA GLN A 562 12.80 17.81 19.03
C GLN A 562 14.14 18.52 19.25
N LYS A 563 14.80 18.25 20.40
CA LYS A 563 16.16 18.74 20.64
C LYS A 563 17.14 18.02 19.72
N VAL A 564 17.81 18.79 18.88
CA VAL A 564 18.92 18.29 18.08
C VAL A 564 20.20 18.30 18.95
N PRO A 565 21.01 17.22 18.93
CA PRO A 565 22.30 17.22 19.58
C PRO A 565 23.21 18.34 19.04
N ASP A 566 23.94 19.03 19.92
CA ASP A 566 24.96 20.00 19.51
C ASP A 566 26.07 19.28 18.74
N SER A 567 26.13 19.55 17.44
CA SER A 567 27.16 19.04 16.53
C SER A 567 28.03 20.22 16.08
N LYS A 568 29.35 20.05 16.20
CA LYS A 568 30.32 21.04 15.74
C LYS A 568 31.03 20.51 14.49
N PRO A 569 31.00 21.24 13.36
CA PRO A 569 31.65 20.78 12.14
C PRO A 569 33.20 20.78 12.31
N VAL A 570 33.85 20.02 11.45
CA VAL A 570 35.29 20.05 11.26
C VAL A 570 35.62 21.01 10.10
N LEU A 571 36.42 22.03 10.33
CA LEU A 571 36.90 22.88 9.24
C LEU A 571 38.14 22.24 8.58
N GLU A 572 38.00 21.87 7.32
CA GLU A 572 39.09 21.40 6.48
C GLU A 572 39.61 22.52 5.60
N ILE A 573 40.96 22.74 5.59
CA ILE A 573 41.62 23.76 4.79
C ILE A 573 42.45 23.13 3.68
N ASN A 574 42.51 23.78 2.51
CA ASN A 574 43.33 23.38 1.38
C ASN A 574 44.73 24.01 1.49
N PRO A 575 45.79 23.26 1.82
CA PRO A 575 47.15 23.80 2.03
C PRO A 575 47.73 24.43 0.76
N GLY A 576 47.29 24.00 -0.41
CA GLY A 576 47.77 24.51 -1.70
C GLY A 576 47.06 25.79 -2.20
N HIS A 577 45.98 26.20 -1.52
CA HIS A 577 45.17 27.32 -2.01
C HIS A 577 45.82 28.69 -1.69
N PRO A 578 45.87 29.67 -2.64
CA PRO A 578 46.51 30.97 -2.42
C PRO A 578 45.96 31.79 -1.23
N LEU A 579 44.65 31.67 -0.93
CA LEU A 579 44.05 32.31 0.25
C LEU A 579 44.58 31.72 1.56
N ILE A 580 44.83 30.44 1.62
CA ILE A 580 45.37 29.74 2.79
C ILE A 580 46.83 30.15 2.98
N ALA A 581 47.63 30.25 1.90
CA ALA A 581 49.00 30.76 1.98
C ALA A 581 49.06 32.23 2.47
N LYS A 582 48.13 33.10 2.04
CA LYS A 582 48.04 34.48 2.53
C LYS A 582 47.59 34.52 4.00
N LEU A 583 46.65 33.69 4.41
CA LEU A 583 46.22 33.61 5.79
C LEU A 583 47.33 33.13 6.71
N ASP A 584 48.13 32.15 6.29
CA ASP A 584 49.26 31.63 7.02
C ASP A 584 50.36 32.71 7.25
N ALA A 585 50.62 33.53 6.23
CA ALA A 585 51.58 34.62 6.27
C ALA A 585 51.08 35.88 7.02
N GLU A 586 49.79 35.96 7.40
CA GLU A 586 49.20 37.13 8.06
C GLU A 586 49.73 37.26 9.50
N ALA A 587 50.45 38.38 9.76
CA ALA A 587 51.04 38.68 11.05
C ALA A 587 50.15 39.55 11.96
N ASP A 588 49.22 40.33 11.39
CA ASP A 588 48.24 41.11 12.16
C ASP A 588 47.15 40.18 12.73
N GLY A 589 47.14 40.07 14.05
CA GLY A 589 46.19 39.16 14.74
C GLY A 589 44.73 39.50 14.47
N THR A 590 44.37 40.80 14.42
CA THR A 590 42.96 41.22 14.17
C THR A 590 42.52 40.87 12.74
N ARG A 591 43.42 41.08 11.78
CA ARG A 591 43.18 40.76 10.38
C ARG A 591 43.13 39.25 10.14
N PHE A 592 43.99 38.50 10.82
CA PHE A 592 43.95 37.04 10.82
C PHE A 592 42.61 36.52 11.35
N ASP A 593 42.09 37.07 12.46
CA ASP A 593 40.83 36.71 13.06
C ASP A 593 39.67 36.97 12.09
N ASP A 594 39.63 38.16 11.45
CA ASP A 594 38.61 38.51 10.46
C ASP A 594 38.66 37.58 9.24
N LEU A 595 39.83 37.28 8.71
CA LEU A 595 40.03 36.37 7.58
C LEU A 595 39.63 34.92 7.93
N GLY A 596 40.03 34.44 9.11
CA GLY A 596 39.70 33.10 9.58
C GLY A 596 38.17 32.89 9.75
N ARG A 597 37.47 33.90 10.31
CA ARG A 597 36.01 33.85 10.44
C ARG A 597 35.31 33.96 9.09
N VAL A 598 35.77 34.80 8.16
CA VAL A 598 35.23 34.88 6.79
C VAL A 598 35.41 33.55 6.06
N LEU A 599 36.56 32.90 6.19
CA LEU A 599 36.82 31.58 5.60
C LEU A 599 35.83 30.53 6.12
N PHE A 600 35.60 30.50 7.43
CA PHE A 600 34.64 29.62 8.07
C PHE A 600 33.19 29.87 7.57
N ASP A 601 32.76 31.14 7.58
CA ASP A 601 31.44 31.54 7.14
C ASP A 601 31.20 31.18 5.65
N GLN A 602 32.21 31.34 4.79
CA GLN A 602 32.16 30.93 3.37
C GLN A 602 32.06 29.42 3.22
N ALA A 603 32.76 28.65 4.02
CA ALA A 603 32.69 27.20 4.02
C ALA A 603 31.29 26.72 4.48
N ALA A 604 30.70 27.41 5.47
CA ALA A 604 29.31 27.14 5.91
C ALA A 604 28.29 27.42 4.79
N LEU A 605 28.40 28.57 4.11
CA LEU A 605 27.55 28.89 2.95
C LEU A 605 27.71 27.87 1.81
N ALA A 606 28.92 27.42 1.53
CA ALA A 606 29.20 26.41 0.51
C ALA A 606 28.59 25.02 0.89
N ALA A 607 28.51 24.72 2.18
CA ALA A 607 27.84 23.53 2.70
C ALA A 607 26.31 23.65 2.69
N GLY A 608 25.74 24.86 2.47
CA GLY A 608 24.31 25.13 2.51
C GLY A 608 23.78 25.49 3.89
N ASP A 609 24.66 25.70 4.87
CA ASP A 609 24.27 26.15 6.19
C ASP A 609 23.91 27.64 6.19
N SER A 610 23.00 28.02 7.08
CA SER A 610 22.73 29.45 7.36
C SER A 610 23.78 30.00 8.31
N LEU A 611 24.24 31.24 8.04
CA LEU A 611 25.17 31.91 8.93
C LEU A 611 24.52 32.26 10.27
N LYS A 612 25.23 32.08 11.38
CA LYS A 612 24.75 32.47 12.72
C LYS A 612 24.54 34.01 12.80
N ASP A 613 25.43 34.79 12.18
CA ASP A 613 25.35 36.25 12.11
C ASP A 613 25.73 36.76 10.71
N PRO A 614 24.75 36.80 9.77
CA PRO A 614 25.02 37.31 8.42
C PRO A 614 25.48 38.79 8.40
N GLY A 615 25.04 39.60 9.36
CA GLY A 615 25.45 41.01 9.47
C GLY A 615 26.94 41.15 9.80
N ALA A 616 27.44 40.40 10.76
CA ALA A 616 28.86 40.37 11.10
C ALA A 616 29.74 39.87 9.94
N TYR A 617 29.28 38.86 9.21
CA TYR A 617 29.95 38.37 8.00
C TYR A 617 30.11 39.46 6.95
N VAL A 618 29.02 40.14 6.59
CA VAL A 618 29.03 41.24 5.61
C VAL A 618 29.95 42.38 6.07
N ALA A 619 29.90 42.77 7.36
CA ALA A 619 30.75 43.83 7.91
C ALA A 619 32.23 43.48 7.81
N ARG A 620 32.65 42.25 8.19
CA ARG A 620 34.04 41.76 8.06
C ARG A 620 34.48 41.72 6.59
N LEU A 621 33.65 41.19 5.71
CA LEU A 621 33.95 41.11 4.29
C LEU A 621 34.18 42.49 3.68
N ASN A 622 33.29 43.47 3.95
CA ASN A 622 33.42 44.84 3.48
C ASN A 622 34.70 45.52 4.01
N LYS A 623 35.05 45.31 5.30
CA LYS A 623 36.31 45.82 5.88
C LYS A 623 37.51 45.27 5.11
N LEU A 624 37.59 43.97 4.89
CA LEU A 624 38.70 43.32 4.18
C LEU A 624 38.79 43.79 2.71
N LEU A 625 37.66 43.96 2.02
CA LEU A 625 37.61 44.47 0.64
C LEU A 625 38.10 45.92 0.55
N LEU A 626 37.78 46.78 1.52
CA LEU A 626 38.28 48.17 1.58
C LEU A 626 39.80 48.21 1.80
N GLU A 627 40.32 47.36 2.67
CA GLU A 627 41.77 47.26 2.92
C GLU A 627 42.54 46.71 1.71
N LEU A 628 41.94 45.88 0.88
CA LEU A 628 42.54 45.39 -0.38
C LEU A 628 42.52 46.44 -1.49
N SER A 629 41.65 47.45 -1.39
CA SER A 629 41.46 48.50 -2.39
C SER A 629 42.31 49.77 -2.08
N ALA A 630 42.91 49.84 -0.90
CA ALA A 630 43.77 50.90 -0.44
C ALA A 630 45.24 50.55 -0.69
#